data_5900f5f75d36af76a554f414d09018a6
#
_entry.id   5900f5f75d36af76a554f414d09018a6
#
_cell.length_a   1.000
_cell.length_b   1.000
_cell.length_c   1.000
_cell.angle_alpha   90.00
_cell.angle_beta   90.00
_cell.angle_gamma   90.00
#
_symmetry.space_group_name_H-M   'P 1'
#
loop_
_entity.id
_entity.type
_entity.pdbx_description
1 polymer ?
#
loop_
_entity_poly.entity_id
_entity_poly.type
_entity_poly.pdbx_seq_one_letter_code
_entity_poly.pdbx_strand_id
1 'polypeptide(L)'
;GFMAQTGDVRFGNKNSKSFDPARAGMGGSSKPDLAAEFNDANHARGVCSMARAQNPNSANSQFFIVFDDASFLDRQYTVWGQVIEGMDNVDKIKRGEPVRDPDSIVSMKVAADA
;
A
#
# COMPACT_ATOMS: atom_id res chain seq x y z
N GLY A 1 -0.74 13.73 3.93
CA GLY A 1 0.26 12.88 3.47
C GLY A 1 0.41 12.78 1.97
N PHE A 2 1.45 12.12 1.58
CA PHE A 2 1.82 11.98 0.16
C PHE A 2 1.36 10.64 -0.43
N MET A 3 0.83 9.72 0.38
CA MET A 3 0.44 8.39 -0.08
C MET A 3 -0.69 7.81 0.77
N ALA A 4 -1.39 6.81 0.22
CA ALA A 4 -2.34 5.98 0.94
C ALA A 4 -1.77 4.57 1.07
N GLN A 5 -1.68 4.06 2.29
CA GLN A 5 -1.17 2.73 2.59
C GLN A 5 -2.30 1.78 2.97
N THR A 6 -2.22 0.56 2.46
CA THR A 6 -3.22 -0.48 2.69
C THR A 6 -2.57 -1.87 2.62
N GLY A 7 -3.37 -2.91 2.65
CA GLY A 7 -2.88 -4.28 2.41
C GLY A 7 -2.51 -5.05 3.66
N ASP A 8 -2.80 -4.56 4.87
CA ASP A 8 -2.65 -5.37 6.08
C ASP A 8 -3.78 -6.42 6.11
N VAL A 9 -3.48 -7.61 5.62
CA VAL A 9 -4.47 -8.70 5.51
C VAL A 9 -4.84 -9.31 6.85
N ARG A 10 -4.09 -9.01 7.90
CA ARG A 10 -4.35 -9.54 9.24
C ARG A 10 -5.26 -8.60 10.06
N PHE A 11 -4.83 -7.36 10.26
CA PHE A 11 -5.55 -6.42 11.12
C PHE A 11 -6.43 -5.45 10.34
N GLY A 12 -6.16 -5.25 9.07
CA GLY A 12 -6.89 -4.33 8.20
C GLY A 12 -7.93 -4.98 7.30
N ASN A 13 -8.09 -6.29 7.35
CA ASN A 13 -9.08 -7.01 6.55
C ASN A 13 -10.35 -7.25 7.37
N LYS A 14 -11.44 -6.64 6.97
CA LYS A 14 -12.74 -6.76 7.68
C LYS A 14 -13.25 -8.20 7.79
N ASN A 15 -12.80 -9.08 6.92
CA ASN A 15 -13.19 -10.49 6.92
C ASN A 15 -12.24 -11.36 7.75
N SER A 16 -11.17 -10.79 8.29
CA SER A 16 -10.23 -11.51 9.14
C SER A 16 -10.74 -11.61 10.57
N LYS A 17 -10.55 -12.77 11.21
CA LYS A 17 -10.86 -12.96 12.64
C LYS A 17 -10.00 -12.05 13.52
N SER A 18 -8.87 -11.60 13.04
CA SER A 18 -7.94 -10.72 13.75
C SER A 18 -8.18 -9.25 13.46
N PHE A 19 -9.24 -8.89 12.71
CA PHE A 19 -9.52 -7.52 12.34
C PHE A 19 -9.49 -6.58 13.55
N ASP A 20 -8.61 -5.60 13.50
CA ASP A 20 -8.42 -4.63 14.58
C ASP A 20 -7.91 -3.31 13.99
N PRO A 21 -8.79 -2.33 13.77
CA PRO A 21 -8.38 -1.04 13.18
C PRO A 21 -7.28 -0.33 13.96
N ALA A 22 -7.19 -0.56 15.27
CA ALA A 22 -6.14 0.06 16.09
C ALA A 22 -4.75 -0.51 15.80
N ARG A 23 -4.67 -1.70 15.22
CA ARG A 23 -3.42 -2.36 14.85
C ARG A 23 -3.17 -2.36 13.35
N ALA A 24 -4.09 -1.85 12.55
CA ALA A 24 -3.93 -1.83 11.09
C ALA A 24 -2.61 -1.13 10.72
N GLY A 25 -1.84 -1.75 9.85
CA GLY A 25 -0.50 -1.31 9.48
C GLY A 25 0.62 -2.12 10.15
N MET A 26 0.31 -2.93 11.17
CA MET A 26 1.29 -3.71 11.90
C MET A 26 1.35 -5.18 11.47
N GLY A 27 0.38 -5.63 10.68
CA GLY A 27 0.27 -7.04 10.30
C GLY A 27 0.69 -7.31 8.86
N GLY A 28 0.66 -8.58 8.51
CA GLY A 28 0.96 -9.05 7.17
C GLY A 28 0.37 -10.44 6.96
N SER A 29 0.71 -11.06 5.84
CA SER A 29 0.27 -12.40 5.52
C SER A 29 1.10 -13.46 6.26
N SER A 30 0.64 -14.71 6.21
CA SER A 30 1.41 -15.85 6.72
C SER A 30 2.53 -16.29 5.75
N LYS A 31 2.60 -15.70 4.58
CA LYS A 31 3.65 -15.99 3.59
C LYS A 31 4.97 -15.33 3.97
N PRO A 32 6.12 -15.84 3.49
CA PRO A 32 7.42 -15.22 3.74
C PRO A 32 7.48 -13.78 3.21
N ASP A 33 8.35 -12.97 3.82
CA ASP A 33 8.64 -11.63 3.34
C ASP A 33 9.25 -11.66 1.94
N LEU A 34 9.09 -10.58 1.22
CA LEU A 34 9.59 -10.41 -0.14
C LEU A 34 10.91 -9.66 -0.15
N ALA A 35 11.84 -10.12 -0.96
CA ALA A 35 13.08 -9.40 -1.20
C ALA A 35 12.83 -8.10 -1.96
N ALA A 36 13.67 -7.09 -1.71
CA ALA A 36 13.61 -5.84 -2.46
C ALA A 36 13.92 -6.07 -3.94
N GLU A 37 13.21 -5.34 -4.80
CA GLU A 37 13.43 -5.34 -6.25
C GLU A 37 13.43 -3.90 -6.74
N PHE A 38 14.39 -3.11 -6.26
CA PHE A 38 14.50 -1.71 -6.63
C PHE A 38 14.73 -1.59 -8.13
N ASN A 39 14.13 -0.56 -8.73
CA ASN A 39 14.17 -0.34 -10.15
C ASN A 39 14.17 1.17 -10.45
N ASP A 40 14.19 1.52 -11.75
CA ASP A 40 14.27 2.92 -12.18
C ASP A 40 12.93 3.65 -12.23
N ALA A 41 11.82 2.97 -11.90
CA ALA A 41 10.52 3.61 -11.88
C ALA A 41 10.45 4.66 -10.76
N ASN A 42 9.95 5.85 -11.11
CA ASN A 42 9.82 6.94 -10.14
C ASN A 42 8.52 6.82 -9.35
N HIS A 43 8.54 7.30 -8.11
CA HIS A 43 7.36 7.39 -7.25
C HIS A 43 6.55 8.63 -7.61
N ALA A 44 5.92 8.59 -8.78
CA ALA A 44 5.02 9.65 -9.26
C ALA A 44 3.58 9.33 -8.87
N ARG A 45 2.69 10.32 -9.05
CA ARG A 45 1.26 10.15 -8.75
C ARG A 45 0.68 8.89 -9.40
N GLY A 46 -0.04 8.09 -8.61
CA GLY A 46 -0.69 6.87 -9.05
C GLY A 46 0.18 5.62 -8.99
N VAL A 47 1.46 5.75 -8.68
CA VAL A 47 2.38 4.62 -8.57
C VAL A 47 2.06 3.80 -7.33
N CYS A 48 2.12 2.46 -7.47
CA CYS A 48 1.98 1.50 -6.39
C CYS A 48 3.36 0.95 -6.02
N SER A 49 3.69 0.99 -4.73
CA SER A 49 5.00 0.57 -4.22
C SER A 49 4.81 -0.19 -2.91
N MET A 50 5.75 -1.09 -2.59
CA MET A 50 5.63 -1.92 -1.39
C MET A 50 6.02 -1.19 -0.13
N ALA A 51 5.15 -1.24 0.87
CA ALA A 51 5.50 -0.83 2.23
C ALA A 51 6.38 -1.91 2.87
N ARG A 52 7.26 -1.49 3.76
CA ARG A 52 8.19 -2.37 4.47
C ARG A 52 8.65 -1.74 5.78
N ALA A 53 9.27 -2.55 6.63
CA ALA A 53 9.99 -2.06 7.80
C ALA A 53 11.37 -1.52 7.40
N GLN A 54 12.28 -1.30 8.33
CA GLN A 54 13.62 -0.79 8.03
C GLN A 54 14.43 -1.73 7.14
N ASN A 55 14.29 -3.05 7.35
CA ASN A 55 14.95 -4.03 6.50
C ASN A 55 14.38 -3.95 5.08
N PRO A 56 15.19 -3.67 4.05
CA PRO A 56 14.70 -3.59 2.67
C PRO A 56 14.02 -4.87 2.17
N ASN A 57 14.30 -6.01 2.78
CA ASN A 57 13.75 -7.31 2.41
C ASN A 57 12.61 -7.73 3.35
N SER A 58 11.89 -6.77 3.93
CA SER A 58 10.79 -7.03 4.86
C SER A 58 9.40 -6.74 4.29
N ALA A 59 9.27 -6.49 3.00
CA ALA A 59 7.97 -6.31 2.37
C ALA A 59 7.15 -7.59 2.48
N ASN A 60 5.85 -7.45 2.65
CA ASN A 60 4.94 -8.59 2.75
C ASN A 60 3.66 -8.33 1.96
N SER A 61 2.59 -7.88 2.59
CA SER A 61 1.31 -7.64 1.92
C SER A 61 0.95 -6.16 1.80
N GLN A 62 1.54 -5.32 2.63
CA GLN A 62 1.20 -3.90 2.62
C GLN A 62 1.86 -3.17 1.47
N PHE A 63 1.11 -2.23 0.88
CA PHE A 63 1.61 -1.38 -0.19
C PHE A 63 0.99 0.00 -0.08
N PHE A 64 1.49 0.94 -0.87
CA PHE A 64 0.94 2.28 -0.88
C PHE A 64 0.77 2.79 -2.31
N ILE A 65 -0.17 3.72 -2.46
CA ILE A 65 -0.45 4.43 -3.71
C ILE A 65 -0.06 5.89 -3.49
N VAL A 66 0.76 6.42 -4.38
CA VAL A 66 1.29 7.79 -4.27
C VAL A 66 0.26 8.81 -4.75
N PHE A 67 -0.04 9.82 -3.91
CA PHE A 67 -0.95 10.91 -4.29
C PHE A 67 -0.26 11.96 -5.15
N ASP A 68 1.00 12.24 -4.82
CA ASP A 68 1.78 13.31 -5.45
C ASP A 68 3.24 12.87 -5.50
N ASP A 69 4.05 13.54 -6.31
CA ASP A 69 5.44 13.16 -6.53
C ASP A 69 6.18 12.93 -5.20
N ALA A 70 6.76 11.74 -5.07
CA ALA A 70 7.51 11.31 -3.89
C ALA A 70 8.89 10.78 -4.31
N SER A 71 9.63 11.57 -5.06
CA SER A 71 10.95 11.20 -5.60
C SER A 71 11.96 10.81 -4.52
N PHE A 72 11.76 11.27 -3.27
CA PHE A 72 12.63 10.87 -2.15
C PHE A 72 12.54 9.37 -1.81
N LEU A 73 11.56 8.66 -2.37
CA LEU A 73 11.42 7.21 -2.20
C LEU A 73 12.05 6.40 -3.34
N ASP A 74 12.48 7.08 -4.40
CA ASP A 74 13.00 6.41 -5.60
C ASP A 74 14.21 5.54 -5.25
N ARG A 75 14.19 4.28 -5.77
CA ARG A 75 15.24 3.27 -5.56
C ARG A 75 15.42 2.82 -4.10
N GLN A 76 14.50 3.20 -3.23
CA GLN A 76 14.51 2.78 -1.82
C GLN A 76 13.30 1.93 -1.45
N TYR A 77 12.28 1.92 -2.32
CA TYR A 77 11.08 1.10 -2.20
C TYR A 77 10.80 0.43 -3.54
N THR A 78 10.18 -0.75 -3.50
CA THR A 78 9.92 -1.54 -4.70
C THR A 78 8.61 -1.10 -5.37
N VAL A 79 8.73 -0.40 -6.50
CA VAL A 79 7.60 -0.06 -7.37
C VAL A 79 7.17 -1.30 -8.13
N TRP A 80 5.87 -1.60 -8.15
CA TRP A 80 5.36 -2.78 -8.85
C TRP A 80 4.15 -2.50 -9.73
N GLY A 81 3.60 -1.33 -9.72
CA GLY A 81 2.41 -1.04 -10.53
C GLY A 81 2.04 0.43 -10.57
N GLN A 82 0.98 0.70 -11.30
CA GLN A 82 0.41 2.03 -11.44
C GLN A 82 -1.10 1.94 -11.56
N VAL A 83 -1.81 2.84 -10.91
CA VAL A 83 -3.27 2.97 -11.04
C VAL A 83 -3.59 3.49 -12.43
N ILE A 84 -4.42 2.77 -13.17
CA ILE A 84 -4.88 3.16 -14.51
C ILE A 84 -6.35 3.57 -14.54
N GLU A 85 -7.13 3.20 -13.52
CA GLU A 85 -8.52 3.58 -13.34
C GLU A 85 -8.81 3.79 -11.86
N GLY A 86 -9.66 4.77 -11.54
CA GLY A 86 -10.13 4.97 -10.17
C GLY A 86 -9.22 5.81 -9.29
N MET A 87 -8.24 6.53 -9.84
CA MET A 87 -7.36 7.38 -9.04
C MET A 87 -8.13 8.49 -8.32
N ASP A 88 -9.22 8.97 -8.90
CA ASP A 88 -10.12 9.93 -8.25
C ASP A 88 -10.76 9.35 -6.98
N ASN A 89 -11.02 8.05 -6.93
CA ASN A 89 -11.48 7.38 -5.72
C ASN A 89 -10.37 7.34 -4.66
N VAL A 90 -9.14 7.10 -5.07
CA VAL A 90 -7.97 7.12 -4.18
C VAL A 90 -7.81 8.51 -3.55
N ASP A 91 -8.02 9.57 -4.31
CA ASP A 91 -7.93 10.95 -3.82
C ASP A 91 -8.94 11.25 -2.71
N LYS A 92 -10.07 10.53 -2.67
CA LYS A 92 -11.14 10.73 -1.68
C LYS A 92 -10.91 10.00 -0.37
N ILE A 93 -9.90 9.14 -0.28
CA ILE A 93 -9.59 8.40 0.94
C ILE A 93 -9.25 9.38 2.07
N LYS A 94 -9.80 9.12 3.25
CA LYS A 94 -9.53 9.93 4.43
C LYS A 94 -8.04 9.93 4.76
N ARG A 95 -7.54 11.07 5.15
CA ARG A 95 -6.13 11.28 5.45
C ARG A 95 -5.88 11.24 6.95
N GLY A 96 -4.67 10.92 7.32
CA GLY A 96 -4.22 10.88 8.71
C GLY A 96 -3.27 9.72 8.97
N GLU A 97 -2.59 9.78 10.10
CA GLU A 97 -1.63 8.75 10.51
C GLU A 97 -1.67 8.60 12.04
N PRO A 98 -2.46 7.64 12.56
CA PRO A 98 -3.39 6.76 11.85
C PRO A 98 -4.64 7.49 11.35
N VAL A 99 -5.32 6.89 10.37
CA VAL A 99 -6.59 7.42 9.85
C VAL A 99 -7.70 7.09 10.85
N ARG A 100 -8.51 8.10 11.12
CA ARG A 100 -9.69 7.95 11.97
C ARG A 100 -10.85 7.43 11.14
N ASP A 101 -11.50 6.34 11.57
CA ASP A 101 -12.59 5.71 10.84
C ASP A 101 -12.20 5.48 9.37
N PRO A 102 -11.18 4.65 9.11
CA PRO A 102 -10.59 4.54 7.79
C PRO A 102 -11.55 3.99 6.74
N ASP A 103 -11.38 4.46 5.50
CA ASP A 103 -12.07 3.90 4.35
C ASP A 103 -11.59 2.49 4.08
N SER A 104 -12.39 1.74 3.31
CA SER A 104 -12.08 0.36 2.95
C SER A 104 -12.10 0.18 1.45
N ILE A 105 -11.22 -0.69 0.95
CA ILE A 105 -11.24 -1.09 -0.45
C ILE A 105 -12.37 -2.08 -0.66
N VAL A 106 -13.30 -1.74 -1.53
CA VAL A 106 -14.39 -2.64 -1.94
C VAL A 106 -13.92 -3.54 -3.08
N SER A 107 -13.18 -2.98 -4.04
CA SER A 107 -12.66 -3.72 -5.18
C SER A 107 -11.37 -3.07 -5.69
N MET A 108 -10.36 -3.89 -5.92
CA MET A 108 -9.11 -3.50 -6.55
C MET A 108 -8.58 -4.70 -7.31
N LYS A 109 -8.24 -4.52 -8.59
CA LYS A 109 -7.81 -5.62 -9.45
C LYS A 109 -6.63 -5.22 -10.30
N VAL A 110 -5.77 -6.19 -10.61
CA VAL A 110 -4.75 -6.03 -11.64
C VAL A 110 -5.44 -6.07 -13.01
N ALA A 111 -5.14 -5.11 -13.89
CA ALA A 111 -5.86 -4.97 -15.17
C ALA A 111 -5.79 -6.23 -16.02
N ALA A 112 -4.70 -6.97 -15.99
CA ALA A 112 -4.53 -8.23 -16.73
C ALA A 112 -5.50 -9.33 -16.26
N ASP A 113 -6.01 -9.23 -15.03
CA ASP A 113 -6.90 -10.23 -14.41
C ASP A 113 -8.34 -9.74 -14.32
N ALA A 114 -8.60 -8.55 -14.81
CA ALA A 114 -9.93 -7.93 -14.71
C ALA A 114 -10.90 -8.48 -15.75
#